data_b9764daded9e788f9c014ac832d877dd
#
_entry.id   b9764daded9e788f9c014ac832d877dd
#
_cell.length_a   1.000
_cell.length_b   1.000
_cell.length_c   1.000
_cell.angle_alpha   90.00
_cell.angle_beta   90.00
_cell.angle_gamma   90.00
#
_symmetry.space_group_name_H-M   'P 1'
#
loop_
_entity.id
_entity.type
_entity.pdbx_description
1 polymer ?
#
loop_
_entity_poly.entity_id
_entity_poly.type
_entity_poly.pdbx_seq_one_letter_code
_entity_poly.pdbx_strand_id
1 'polypeptide(L)'
;MNDPERKRRPNEIKCPKCHQDAYYLRSKHGRRNDCCGLWSWGNAPLVDSETHEGRIKAHEAFDFLWENKHMTREGAYRWLAKTMGIPEEDCHIKQMDPATTAKVIKHIEEWRKENGLNITVEARD
;
A
#
# COMPACT_ATOMS: atom_id res chain seq x y z
N MET A 1 1.72 -27.33 -1.33
CA MET A 1 1.07 -27.95 -2.18
C MET A 1 1.08 -27.33 -3.49
N ASN A 2 1.15 -27.97 -4.45
CA ASN A 2 1.24 -27.41 -5.71
C ASN A 2 -0.04 -27.20 -6.39
N ASP A 3 -0.28 -26.01 -6.84
CA ASP A 3 -1.42 -25.69 -7.61
C ASP A 3 -0.94 -25.94 -9.01
N PRO A 4 -1.58 -26.80 -9.77
CA PRO A 4 -1.15 -27.12 -11.11
C PRO A 4 -1.09 -25.93 -12.03
N GLU A 5 -1.74 -24.81 -11.67
CA GLU A 5 -1.69 -23.67 -12.52
C GLU A 5 -0.61 -22.67 -12.07
N ARG A 6 0.09 -22.97 -11.00
CA ARG A 6 1.10 -22.07 -10.55
C ARG A 6 2.37 -22.24 -11.33
N LYS A 7 2.92 -21.21 -11.87
CA LYS A 7 4.13 -21.28 -12.66
C LYS A 7 5.08 -20.16 -12.27
N ARG A 8 6.38 -20.36 -12.53
CA ARG A 8 7.33 -19.32 -12.26
C ARG A 8 7.29 -18.32 -13.42
N ARG A 9 7.62 -17.08 -13.16
CA ARG A 9 7.60 -16.03 -14.17
C ARG A 9 9.05 -15.73 -14.57
N PRO A 10 9.59 -16.46 -15.53
CA PRO A 10 10.99 -16.34 -15.88
C PRO A 10 11.38 -14.91 -16.30
N ASN A 11 12.43 -14.42 -15.72
CA ASN A 11 12.98 -13.13 -16.07
C ASN A 11 12.06 -11.92 -15.89
N GLU A 12 10.94 -12.08 -15.20
CA GLU A 12 10.05 -10.95 -14.98
C GLU A 12 10.04 -10.47 -13.54
N ILE A 13 9.71 -11.29 -12.60
CA ILE A 13 9.66 -10.86 -11.23
C ILE A 13 10.50 -11.77 -10.38
N LYS A 14 11.48 -11.19 -9.69
CA LYS A 14 12.36 -11.99 -8.85
C LYS A 14 11.95 -11.83 -7.39
N CYS A 15 12.08 -12.89 -6.64
CA CYS A 15 11.78 -12.85 -5.22
C CYS A 15 12.95 -12.18 -4.51
N PRO A 16 12.73 -11.12 -3.74
CA PRO A 16 13.83 -10.45 -3.05
C PRO A 16 14.46 -11.31 -1.96
N LYS A 17 13.78 -12.40 -1.56
CA LYS A 17 14.31 -13.24 -0.50
C LYS A 17 15.20 -14.34 -1.03
N CYS A 18 14.78 -15.05 -2.06
CA CYS A 18 15.55 -16.16 -2.59
C CYS A 18 16.21 -15.87 -3.95
N HIS A 19 15.88 -14.73 -4.53
CA HIS A 19 16.43 -14.27 -5.80
C HIS A 19 16.10 -15.16 -7.01
N GLN A 20 15.12 -16.04 -6.83
CA GLN A 20 14.66 -16.87 -7.93
C GLN A 20 13.44 -16.20 -8.59
N ASP A 21 13.02 -16.70 -9.73
CA ASP A 21 11.82 -16.18 -10.38
C ASP A 21 10.62 -16.49 -9.49
N ALA A 22 9.73 -15.55 -9.32
CA ALA A 22 8.55 -15.76 -8.51
C ALA A 22 7.57 -16.67 -9.22
N TYR A 23 6.71 -17.34 -8.46
CA TYR A 23 5.66 -18.15 -9.02
C TYR A 23 4.49 -17.21 -9.33
N TYR A 24 3.61 -17.60 -10.23
CA TYR A 24 2.42 -16.80 -10.46
C TYR A 24 1.21 -17.68 -10.71
N LEU A 25 0.04 -17.11 -10.47
CA LEU A 25 -1.20 -17.80 -10.69
C LEU A 25 -2.18 -16.77 -11.22
N ARG A 26 -2.92 -17.06 -12.29
CA ARG A 26 -3.89 -16.13 -12.82
C ARG A 26 -5.19 -16.28 -12.07
N SER A 27 -5.86 -15.18 -11.79
CA SER A 27 -7.15 -15.21 -11.14
C SER A 27 -8.03 -14.14 -11.76
N LYS A 28 -9.28 -14.06 -11.33
CA LYS A 28 -10.16 -13.05 -11.86
C LYS A 28 -9.76 -11.67 -11.40
N HIS A 29 -8.89 -11.57 -10.39
CA HIS A 29 -8.42 -10.28 -9.90
C HIS A 29 -7.06 -9.93 -10.51
N GLY A 30 -6.59 -10.71 -11.46
CA GLY A 30 -5.33 -10.47 -12.12
C GLY A 30 -4.32 -11.55 -11.81
N ARG A 31 -3.08 -11.28 -12.10
CA ARG A 31 -2.03 -12.26 -11.90
C ARG A 31 -1.43 -12.06 -10.52
N ARG A 32 -1.47 -13.06 -9.72
CA ARG A 32 -0.87 -13.01 -8.39
C ARG A 32 0.47 -13.69 -8.42
N ASN A 33 1.52 -13.00 -7.95
CA ASN A 33 2.84 -13.56 -7.88
C ASN A 33 3.16 -13.85 -6.43
N ASP A 34 3.85 -14.93 -6.10
CA ASP A 34 4.28 -15.17 -4.74
C ASP A 34 5.50 -16.05 -4.69
N CYS A 35 6.25 -15.97 -3.62
CA CYS A 35 7.43 -16.78 -3.39
C CYS A 35 7.92 -16.45 -2.00
N CYS A 36 8.28 -17.46 -1.22
CA CYS A 36 8.85 -17.27 0.11
C CYS A 36 8.00 -16.43 1.06
N GLY A 37 6.69 -16.53 0.93
CA GLY A 37 5.79 -15.78 1.81
C GLY A 37 5.55 -14.33 1.38
N LEU A 38 6.17 -13.89 0.29
CA LEU A 38 5.97 -12.56 -0.23
C LEU A 38 5.04 -12.65 -1.44
N TRP A 39 4.31 -11.60 -1.73
CA TRP A 39 3.39 -11.65 -2.86
C TRP A 39 3.13 -10.25 -3.46
N SER A 40 2.58 -10.23 -4.66
CA SER A 40 2.22 -8.98 -5.31
C SER A 40 1.24 -9.27 -6.44
N TRP A 41 0.70 -8.22 -7.03
CA TRP A 41 -0.18 -8.35 -8.17
C TRP A 41 0.49 -7.76 -9.40
N GLY A 42 0.25 -8.39 -10.54
CA GLY A 42 0.72 -7.84 -11.82
C GLY A 42 2.24 -7.80 -11.90
N ASN A 43 2.78 -6.64 -12.18
CA ASN A 43 4.22 -6.50 -12.32
C ASN A 43 4.88 -5.85 -11.10
N ALA A 44 4.17 -5.73 -10.01
CA ALA A 44 4.72 -5.09 -8.83
C ALA A 44 5.72 -6.01 -8.12
N PRO A 45 6.70 -5.46 -7.42
CA PRO A 45 7.65 -6.28 -6.68
C PRO A 45 6.95 -7.00 -5.54
N LEU A 46 7.42 -8.19 -5.16
CA LEU A 46 6.83 -8.93 -4.07
C LEU A 46 7.16 -8.30 -2.73
N VAL A 47 6.19 -8.23 -1.85
CA VAL A 47 6.39 -7.72 -0.49
C VAL A 47 5.57 -8.58 0.46
N ASP A 48 5.80 -8.48 1.77
CA ASP A 48 5.10 -9.32 2.72
C ASP A 48 3.71 -8.79 3.03
N SER A 49 2.94 -9.56 3.76
CA SER A 49 1.57 -9.20 4.07
C SER A 49 1.50 -7.96 4.95
N GLU A 50 2.45 -7.77 5.85
CA GLU A 50 2.46 -6.61 6.71
C GLU A 50 2.58 -5.34 5.85
N THR A 51 3.43 -5.37 4.82
CA THR A 51 3.59 -4.24 3.92
C THR A 51 2.30 -3.97 3.14
N HIS A 52 1.65 -5.04 2.65
CA HIS A 52 0.40 -4.90 1.93
C HIS A 52 -0.68 -4.31 2.85
N GLU A 53 -0.81 -4.81 4.07
CA GLU A 53 -1.82 -4.32 4.99
C GLU A 53 -1.58 -2.86 5.34
N GLY A 54 -0.34 -2.46 5.54
CA GLY A 54 -0.02 -1.07 5.83
C GLY A 54 -0.42 -0.16 4.69
N ARG A 55 -0.16 -0.61 3.45
CA ARG A 55 -0.51 0.20 2.29
C ARG A 55 -2.02 0.33 2.14
N ILE A 56 -2.76 -0.75 2.41
CA ILE A 56 -4.21 -0.70 2.32
C ILE A 56 -4.77 0.26 3.35
N LYS A 57 -4.30 0.17 4.60
CA LYS A 57 -4.80 1.03 5.65
C LYS A 57 -4.43 2.50 5.38
N ALA A 58 -3.22 2.74 4.88
CA ALA A 58 -2.80 4.10 4.59
C ALA A 58 -3.63 4.69 3.44
N HIS A 59 -3.96 3.85 2.44
CA HIS A 59 -4.77 4.32 1.34
C HIS A 59 -6.18 4.64 1.82
N GLU A 60 -6.75 3.82 2.70
CA GLU A 60 -8.08 4.08 3.20
C GLU A 60 -8.11 5.39 3.99
N ALA A 61 -7.09 5.62 4.82
CA ALA A 61 -7.01 6.86 5.58
C ALA A 61 -6.82 8.06 4.65
N PHE A 62 -5.98 7.89 3.63
CA PHE A 62 -5.70 8.98 2.71
C PHE A 62 -6.93 9.33 1.87
N ASP A 63 -7.66 8.30 1.41
CA ASP A 63 -8.80 8.53 0.55
C ASP A 63 -9.89 9.33 1.28
N PHE A 64 -9.93 9.25 2.62
CA PHE A 64 -10.90 10.00 3.38
C PHE A 64 -10.74 11.51 3.08
N LEU A 65 -9.51 11.97 2.87
CA LEU A 65 -9.28 13.39 2.70
C LEU A 65 -9.94 13.95 1.44
N TRP A 66 -9.93 13.21 0.35
CA TRP A 66 -10.50 13.73 -0.88
C TRP A 66 -11.89 13.16 -1.18
N GLU A 67 -12.19 11.96 -0.68
CA GLU A 67 -13.52 11.40 -0.91
C GLU A 67 -14.56 12.19 -0.14
N ASN A 68 -14.21 12.77 0.99
CA ASN A 68 -15.15 13.56 1.76
C ASN A 68 -14.99 15.05 1.44
N LYS A 69 -14.34 15.34 0.31
CA LYS A 69 -14.18 16.70 -0.17
C LYS A 69 -13.49 17.67 0.78
N HIS A 70 -12.66 17.19 1.66
CA HIS A 70 -11.90 18.07 2.52
C HIS A 70 -10.74 18.67 1.71
N MET A 71 -10.28 17.96 0.68
CA MET A 71 -9.24 18.44 -0.19
C MET A 71 -9.46 17.80 -1.55
N THR A 72 -8.85 18.33 -2.59
CA THR A 72 -8.88 17.67 -3.89
C THR A 72 -7.85 16.55 -3.78
N ARG A 73 -7.91 15.58 -4.64
CA ARG A 73 -6.99 14.46 -4.61
C ARG A 73 -5.56 14.97 -4.78
N GLU A 74 -5.34 15.88 -5.71
CA GLU A 74 -4.02 16.43 -5.92
C GLU A 74 -3.55 17.23 -4.73
N GLY A 75 -4.43 17.99 -4.11
CA GLY A 75 -4.12 18.76 -2.93
C GLY A 75 -3.75 17.85 -1.77
N ALA A 76 -4.42 16.68 -1.66
CA ALA A 76 -4.13 15.73 -0.61
C ALA A 76 -2.73 15.14 -0.79
N TYR A 77 -2.33 14.80 -2.03
CA TYR A 77 -0.99 14.28 -2.26
C TYR A 77 0.06 15.36 -1.96
N ARG A 78 -0.23 16.61 -2.32
CA ARG A 78 0.70 17.70 -2.07
C ARG A 78 0.87 17.91 -0.56
N TRP A 79 -0.23 17.87 0.16
CA TRP A 79 -0.21 18.03 1.60
C TRP A 79 0.57 16.89 2.25
N LEU A 80 0.33 15.65 1.80
CA LEU A 80 0.98 14.50 2.38
C LEU A 80 2.49 14.53 2.12
N ALA A 81 2.89 14.86 0.90
CA ALA A 81 4.31 14.93 0.57
C ALA A 81 5.01 15.97 1.43
N LYS A 82 4.37 17.12 1.61
CA LYS A 82 4.96 18.17 2.40
C LYS A 82 5.06 17.74 3.85
N THR A 83 4.03 17.12 4.38
CA THR A 83 4.00 16.69 5.77
C THR A 83 5.03 15.58 6.02
N MET A 84 5.22 14.70 5.05
CA MET A 84 6.19 13.63 5.19
C MET A 84 7.61 14.07 4.88
N GLY A 85 7.78 15.26 4.33
CA GLY A 85 9.10 15.78 3.99
C GLY A 85 9.73 15.10 2.79
N ILE A 86 8.94 14.67 1.84
CA ILE A 86 9.47 14.01 0.64
C ILE A 86 8.95 14.73 -0.61
N PRO A 87 9.61 14.53 -1.76
CA PRO A 87 9.13 15.15 -2.99
C PRO A 87 7.79 14.57 -3.37
N GLU A 88 6.94 15.40 -4.00
CA GLU A 88 5.62 14.96 -4.37
C GLU A 88 5.70 13.77 -5.31
N GLU A 89 6.66 13.73 -6.20
CA GLU A 89 6.78 12.63 -7.14
C GLU A 89 7.16 11.33 -6.46
N ASP A 90 7.62 11.37 -5.20
CA ASP A 90 7.97 10.15 -4.49
C ASP A 90 6.86 9.75 -3.52
N CYS A 91 5.77 10.49 -3.48
CA CYS A 91 4.72 10.21 -2.53
C CYS A 91 3.73 9.22 -3.11
N HIS A 92 4.07 7.94 -3.08
CA HIS A 92 3.22 6.89 -3.60
C HIS A 92 2.99 5.84 -2.51
N ILE A 93 1.81 5.87 -1.92
CA ILE A 93 1.49 4.95 -0.82
C ILE A 93 1.70 3.50 -1.21
N LYS A 94 1.38 3.12 -2.42
CA LYS A 94 1.54 1.73 -2.82
C LYS A 94 3.01 1.30 -2.98
N GLN A 95 3.96 2.18 -2.73
CA GLN A 95 5.36 1.82 -2.78
C GLN A 95 6.01 1.98 -1.42
N MET A 96 5.24 2.32 -0.39
CA MET A 96 5.80 2.60 0.92
C MET A 96 5.97 1.33 1.75
N ASP A 97 6.93 1.34 2.66
CA ASP A 97 7.16 0.22 3.56
C ASP A 97 6.26 0.39 4.81
N PRO A 98 6.19 -0.60 5.69
CA PRO A 98 5.31 -0.53 6.85
C PRO A 98 5.58 0.67 7.76
N ALA A 99 6.85 1.02 7.98
CA ALA A 99 7.17 2.15 8.84
C ALA A 99 6.67 3.44 8.23
N THR A 100 6.79 3.59 6.92
CA THR A 100 6.35 4.79 6.24
C THR A 100 4.83 4.88 6.20
N THR A 101 4.13 3.76 5.96
CA THR A 101 2.67 3.78 5.94
C THR A 101 2.13 4.09 7.34
N ALA A 102 2.80 3.65 8.39
CA ALA A 102 2.39 3.98 9.75
C ALA A 102 2.49 5.50 9.98
N LYS A 103 3.52 6.15 9.44
CA LYS A 103 3.66 7.58 9.58
C LYS A 103 2.55 8.30 8.80
N VAL A 104 2.20 7.80 7.62
CA VAL A 104 1.13 8.39 6.83
C VAL A 104 -0.15 8.37 7.64
N ILE A 105 -0.50 7.23 8.23
CA ILE A 105 -1.73 7.08 8.99
C ILE A 105 -1.70 8.04 10.18
N LYS A 106 -0.56 8.14 10.88
CA LYS A 106 -0.46 8.99 12.03
C LYS A 106 -0.67 10.46 11.66
N HIS A 107 -0.06 10.92 10.56
CA HIS A 107 -0.21 12.30 10.15
C HIS A 107 -1.66 12.61 9.75
N ILE A 108 -2.33 11.65 9.11
CA ILE A 108 -3.72 11.87 8.71
C ILE A 108 -4.62 11.90 9.94
N GLU A 109 -4.35 11.04 10.94
CA GLU A 109 -5.14 11.04 12.16
C GLU A 109 -4.95 12.36 12.91
N GLU A 110 -3.73 12.89 12.93
CA GLU A 110 -3.47 14.15 13.59
C GLU A 110 -4.18 15.30 12.86
N TRP A 111 -4.20 15.27 11.52
CA TRP A 111 -4.88 16.28 10.76
C TRP A 111 -6.38 16.22 11.03
N ARG A 112 -6.95 15.01 11.09
CA ARG A 112 -8.38 14.87 11.35
C ARG A 112 -8.71 15.39 12.74
N LYS A 113 -7.85 15.12 13.72
CA LYS A 113 -8.10 15.57 15.08
C LYS A 113 -8.02 17.10 15.13
N GLU A 114 -7.04 17.69 14.47
CA GLU A 114 -6.88 19.14 14.47
C GLU A 114 -8.04 19.83 13.78
N ASN A 115 -8.71 19.17 12.88
CA ASN A 115 -9.81 19.74 12.15
C ASN A 115 -11.17 19.26 12.66
N GLY A 116 -11.19 18.68 13.85
CA GLY A 116 -12.44 18.22 14.43
C GLY A 116 -13.08 17.02 13.78
N LEU A 117 -12.33 16.31 12.94
CA LEU A 117 -12.88 15.18 12.25
C LEU A 117 -12.39 13.90 12.92
N ASN A 118 -12.62 13.80 14.19
CA ASN A 118 -12.17 12.69 14.93
C ASN A 118 -12.63 11.38 14.44
N ILE A 119 -11.77 10.48 14.30
CA ILE A 119 -12.14 9.26 13.81
C ILE A 119 -12.57 8.37 14.80
N THR A 120 -12.47 8.68 15.87
CA THR A 120 -12.90 7.87 16.90
C THR A 120 -13.81 6.94 16.60
N VAL A 121 -14.15 6.97 15.61
CA VAL A 121 -15.07 6.07 15.25
C VAL A 121 -14.61 4.90 15.73
N GLU A 122 -13.57 4.86 15.78
CA GLU A 122 -13.12 3.77 16.19
C GLU A 122 -13.55 3.51 17.36
N ALA A 123 -13.93 4.40 17.70
CA ALA A 123 -14.44 4.27 18.94
C ALA A 123 -15.31 3.18 18.85
N ARG A 124 -15.74 2.88 17.87
CA ARG A 124 -16.59 1.95 17.84
C ARG A 124 -15.98 0.79 18.30
N ASP A 125 -15.03 0.75 18.65
CA ASP A 125 -14.57 -0.38 19.09
C ASP A 125 -15.14 -0.81 20.10
#